data_2e5e42aac4e5e21c25900b6e4cf2d843
#
_entry.id   2e5e42aac4e5e21c25900b6e4cf2d843
#
_cell.length_a   1.000
_cell.length_b   1.000
_cell.length_c   1.000
_cell.angle_alpha   90.00
_cell.angle_beta   90.00
_cell.angle_gamma   90.00
#
_symmetry.space_group_name_H-M   'P 1'
#
loop_
_entity.id
_entity.type
_entity.pdbx_description
1 polymer ?
#
loop_
_entity_poly.entity_id
_entity_poly.type
_entity_poly.pdbx_seq_one_letter_code
_entity_poly.pdbx_strand_id
1 'polypeptide(L)'
;MEKREYGNTGEQLSMIGFGGILVSKVDASEASSLVAEAVDHGINYFDVAPTYGNAQQMLGPALAPYRDDVFLACKTTQRTAAGARRELEESLQWMQTDHFDLYQMHAVNTNEDFDTVVGPGGALEVFLEAKAKGQTRYIGFSSHSAETALRLIEAVGFDSVLFPVSWSTWLGAGFGPQVVAAAQARGMGRLALKGMAYGKLQEGAEKKWSKCWYQPIEDPALAELALRFTLSQPITA
;
A
#
# COMPACT_ATOMS: atom_id res chain seq x y z
N MET A 1 13.60 12.65 -7.52
CA MET A 1 12.51 11.71 -7.94
C MET A 1 11.32 12.52 -8.46
N GLU A 2 10.70 12.13 -9.58
CA GLU A 2 9.44 12.71 -10.05
C GLU A 2 8.33 12.42 -9.04
N LYS A 3 7.44 13.39 -8.84
CA LYS A 3 6.26 13.25 -7.97
C LYS A 3 4.98 13.38 -8.78
N ARG A 4 3.93 12.71 -8.32
CA ARG A 4 2.59 12.73 -8.93
C ARG A 4 1.54 13.03 -7.88
N GLU A 5 0.47 13.66 -8.32
CA GLU A 5 -0.63 14.01 -7.43
C GLU A 5 -1.35 12.76 -6.90
N TYR A 6 -1.58 12.73 -5.61
CA TYR A 6 -2.32 11.68 -4.93
C TYR A 6 -3.83 11.93 -5.01
N GLY A 7 -4.44 11.44 -6.07
CA GLY A 7 -5.84 11.71 -6.35
C GLY A 7 -6.10 13.21 -6.48
N ASN A 8 -7.22 13.65 -5.92
CA ASN A 8 -7.62 15.07 -5.88
C ASN A 8 -7.28 15.73 -4.54
N THR A 9 -6.26 15.24 -3.83
CA THR A 9 -5.95 15.71 -2.47
C THR A 9 -4.99 16.89 -2.43
N GLY A 10 -4.26 17.15 -3.51
CA GLY A 10 -3.16 18.12 -3.57
C GLY A 10 -1.80 17.58 -3.08
N GLU A 11 -1.78 16.40 -2.45
CA GLU A 11 -0.53 15.76 -2.02
C GLU A 11 0.27 15.28 -3.22
N GLN A 12 1.60 15.38 -3.10
CA GLN A 12 2.53 14.96 -4.15
C GLN A 12 3.38 13.78 -3.66
N LEU A 13 3.14 12.59 -4.21
CA LEU A 13 3.90 11.39 -3.88
C LEU A 13 4.98 11.10 -4.93
N SER A 14 6.14 10.63 -4.48
CA SER A 14 7.15 10.08 -5.37
C SER A 14 6.56 8.92 -6.18
N MET A 15 6.85 8.88 -7.48
CA MET A 15 6.34 7.86 -8.40
C MET A 15 6.79 6.43 -8.05
N ILE A 16 7.78 6.30 -7.16
CA ILE A 16 8.19 5.03 -6.54
C ILE A 16 8.07 5.19 -5.04
N GLY A 17 7.37 4.26 -4.39
CA GLY A 17 7.23 4.19 -2.95
C GLY A 17 8.18 3.18 -2.32
N PHE A 18 8.50 3.39 -1.04
CA PHE A 18 9.27 2.46 -0.23
C PHE A 18 8.33 1.45 0.44
N GLY A 19 8.42 0.19 0.02
CA GLY A 19 7.70 -0.90 0.68
C GLY A 19 8.36 -1.27 2.01
N GLY A 20 7.69 -1.01 3.12
CA GLY A 20 8.21 -1.28 4.47
C GLY A 20 8.61 -2.74 4.75
N ILE A 21 8.15 -3.68 3.92
CA ILE A 21 8.63 -5.07 3.97
C ILE A 21 10.17 -5.17 3.82
N LEU A 22 10.82 -4.19 3.18
CA LEU A 22 12.27 -4.16 2.98
C LEU A 22 13.04 -4.12 4.30
N VAL A 23 12.48 -3.48 5.34
CA VAL A 23 13.10 -3.41 6.66
C VAL A 23 12.64 -4.53 7.61
N SER A 24 11.91 -5.51 7.11
CA SER A 24 11.60 -6.72 7.88
C SER A 24 12.84 -7.62 8.00
N LYS A 25 13.10 -8.13 9.21
CA LYS A 25 14.22 -9.04 9.52
C LYS A 25 15.61 -8.44 9.24
N VAL A 26 15.75 -7.14 9.34
CA VAL A 26 17.04 -6.43 9.37
C VAL A 26 17.24 -5.83 10.77
N ASP A 27 18.45 -5.38 11.07
CA ASP A 27 18.70 -4.64 12.30
C ASP A 27 18.37 -3.14 12.15
N ALA A 28 18.38 -2.40 13.27
CA ALA A 28 18.02 -0.99 13.29
C ALA A 28 18.98 -0.11 12.45
N SER A 29 20.26 -0.47 12.39
CA SER A 29 21.26 0.28 11.61
C SER A 29 21.01 0.10 10.11
N GLU A 30 20.76 -1.12 9.67
CA GLU A 30 20.43 -1.42 8.28
C GLU A 30 19.10 -0.75 7.88
N ALA A 31 18.08 -0.80 8.75
CA ALA A 31 16.81 -0.13 8.51
C ALA A 31 16.99 1.37 8.33
N SER A 32 17.77 2.01 9.21
CA SER A 32 18.06 3.46 9.13
C SER A 32 18.82 3.81 7.85
N SER A 33 19.77 2.99 7.44
CA SER A 33 20.55 3.20 6.19
C SER A 33 19.65 3.10 4.96
N LEU A 34 18.78 2.09 4.89
CA LEU A 34 17.84 1.91 3.77
C LEU A 34 16.84 3.05 3.65
N VAL A 35 16.33 3.54 4.80
CA VAL A 35 15.40 4.68 4.82
C VAL A 35 16.10 5.96 4.41
N ALA A 36 17.30 6.26 4.94
CA ALA A 36 18.07 7.42 4.56
C ALA A 36 18.38 7.44 3.06
N GLU A 37 18.83 6.32 2.50
CA GLU A 37 19.08 6.18 1.07
C GLU A 37 17.82 6.44 0.23
N ALA A 38 16.68 5.92 0.66
CA ALA A 38 15.40 6.15 -0.02
C ALA A 38 15.02 7.65 -0.02
N VAL A 39 15.15 8.31 1.11
CA VAL A 39 14.85 9.75 1.27
C VAL A 39 15.83 10.59 0.42
N ASP A 40 17.14 10.26 0.44
CA ASP A 40 18.16 10.96 -0.35
C ASP A 40 17.90 10.85 -1.87
N HIS A 41 17.29 9.74 -2.32
CA HIS A 41 16.84 9.58 -3.71
C HIS A 41 15.47 10.26 -4.00
N GLY A 42 14.89 10.95 -3.02
CA GLY A 42 13.66 11.72 -3.14
C GLY A 42 12.38 10.88 -3.06
N ILE A 43 12.45 9.69 -2.45
CA ILE A 43 11.26 8.91 -2.09
C ILE A 43 10.62 9.56 -0.86
N ASN A 44 9.34 9.90 -0.98
CA ASN A 44 8.55 10.45 0.13
C ASN A 44 7.31 9.63 0.46
N TYR A 45 7.05 8.53 -0.25
CA TYR A 45 5.93 7.62 0.02
C TYR A 45 6.46 6.33 0.65
N PHE A 46 6.05 6.04 1.88
CA PHE A 46 6.40 4.86 2.66
C PHE A 46 5.15 4.09 3.03
N ASP A 47 5.16 2.78 2.81
CA ASP A 47 3.98 1.92 3.01
C ASP A 47 4.35 0.67 3.82
N VAL A 48 3.67 0.45 4.96
CA VAL A 48 3.94 -0.66 5.88
C VAL A 48 2.64 -1.39 6.26
N ALA A 49 2.77 -2.57 6.85
CA ALA A 49 1.64 -3.31 7.40
C ALA A 49 2.05 -4.15 8.62
N PRO A 50 1.15 -4.43 9.56
CA PRO A 50 1.37 -5.31 10.70
C PRO A 50 1.84 -6.72 10.30
N THR A 51 1.42 -7.20 9.14
CA THR A 51 1.77 -8.52 8.61
C THR A 51 3.20 -8.64 8.07
N TYR A 52 3.98 -7.56 8.10
CA TYR A 52 5.36 -7.54 7.59
C TYR A 52 6.40 -7.90 8.68
N GLY A 53 6.04 -8.77 9.62
CA GLY A 53 6.91 -9.17 10.73
C GLY A 53 7.25 -7.99 11.65
N ASN A 54 8.53 -7.72 11.88
CA ASN A 54 8.99 -6.61 12.71
C ASN A 54 9.18 -5.29 11.94
N ALA A 55 8.64 -5.18 10.72
CA ALA A 55 8.89 -4.02 9.86
C ALA A 55 8.45 -2.69 10.49
N GLN A 56 7.34 -2.65 11.22
CA GLN A 56 6.87 -1.44 11.89
C GLN A 56 7.85 -0.97 12.98
N GLN A 57 8.36 -1.89 13.79
CA GLN A 57 9.34 -1.57 14.85
C GLN A 57 10.70 -1.09 14.27
N MET A 58 11.04 -1.52 13.07
CA MET A 58 12.27 -1.08 12.39
C MET A 58 12.06 0.23 11.62
N LEU A 59 10.93 0.37 10.94
CA LEU A 59 10.64 1.53 10.11
C LEU A 59 10.34 2.79 10.94
N GLY A 60 9.59 2.67 12.05
CA GLY A 60 9.20 3.81 12.88
C GLY A 60 10.40 4.64 13.35
N PRO A 61 11.34 4.07 14.11
CA PRO A 61 12.55 4.78 14.52
C PRO A 61 13.40 5.29 13.34
N ALA A 62 13.49 4.54 12.24
CA ALA A 62 14.26 4.95 11.06
C ALA A 62 13.64 6.14 10.33
N LEU A 63 12.31 6.28 10.35
CA LEU A 63 11.57 7.40 9.76
C LEU A 63 11.48 8.62 10.68
N ALA A 64 11.72 8.49 11.98
CA ALA A 64 11.55 9.59 12.93
C ALA A 64 12.23 10.90 12.51
N PRO A 65 13.47 10.90 11.95
CA PRO A 65 14.12 12.13 11.48
C PRO A 65 13.44 12.78 10.26
N TYR A 66 12.61 12.06 9.54
CA TYR A 66 12.02 12.44 8.26
C TYR A 66 10.50 12.51 8.28
N ARG A 67 9.87 12.26 9.47
CA ARG A 67 8.41 12.04 9.57
C ARG A 67 7.59 13.16 8.96
N ASP A 68 7.99 14.39 9.13
CA ASP A 68 7.28 15.58 8.63
C ASP A 68 7.43 15.78 7.12
N ASP A 69 8.42 15.15 6.50
CA ASP A 69 8.74 15.29 5.07
C ASP A 69 8.23 14.12 4.22
N VAL A 70 7.65 13.09 4.85
CA VAL A 70 7.21 11.86 4.19
C VAL A 70 5.72 11.63 4.34
N PHE A 71 5.15 10.96 3.34
CA PHE A 71 3.79 10.44 3.36
C PHE A 71 3.83 8.98 3.83
N LEU A 72 3.33 8.73 5.03
CA LEU A 72 3.37 7.43 5.68
C LEU A 72 2.02 6.73 5.60
N ALA A 73 2.00 5.56 4.95
CA ALA A 73 0.84 4.69 4.87
C ALA A 73 1.00 3.45 5.75
N CYS A 74 -0.07 3.08 6.44
CA CYS A 74 -0.17 1.83 7.18
C CYS A 74 -1.47 1.08 6.82
N LYS A 75 -1.60 -0.17 7.28
CA LYS A 75 -2.73 -1.03 6.94
C LYS A 75 -3.24 -1.79 8.15
N THR A 76 -4.47 -2.33 8.03
CA THR A 76 -5.00 -3.34 8.93
C THR A 76 -5.59 -4.51 8.17
N THR A 77 -5.35 -5.72 8.65
CA THR A 77 -6.01 -6.93 8.15
C THR A 77 -7.31 -7.24 8.88
N GLN A 78 -7.61 -6.49 9.94
CA GLN A 78 -8.80 -6.69 10.74
C GLN A 78 -10.05 -6.22 9.98
N ARG A 79 -11.14 -6.99 10.11
CA ARG A 79 -12.41 -6.70 9.43
C ARG A 79 -13.44 -6.08 10.37
N THR A 80 -13.28 -6.30 11.68
CA THR A 80 -14.17 -5.76 12.71
C THR A 80 -13.63 -4.46 13.30
N ALA A 81 -14.52 -3.58 13.77
CA ALA A 81 -14.14 -2.32 14.43
C ALA A 81 -13.21 -2.54 15.62
N ALA A 82 -13.52 -3.53 16.49
CA ALA A 82 -12.69 -3.81 17.67
C ALA A 82 -11.26 -4.25 17.29
N GLY A 83 -11.13 -5.11 16.28
CA GLY A 83 -9.83 -5.56 15.78
C GLY A 83 -9.05 -4.42 15.13
N ALA A 84 -9.69 -3.65 14.24
CA ALA A 84 -9.07 -2.54 13.52
C ALA A 84 -8.58 -1.44 14.47
N ARG A 85 -9.35 -1.14 15.52
CA ARG A 85 -8.94 -0.15 16.53
C ARG A 85 -7.68 -0.57 17.27
N ARG A 86 -7.64 -1.81 17.76
CA ARG A 86 -6.46 -2.34 18.45
C ARG A 86 -5.24 -2.32 17.55
N GLU A 87 -5.37 -2.79 16.31
CA GLU A 87 -4.24 -2.86 15.36
C GLU A 87 -3.76 -1.46 14.93
N LEU A 88 -4.66 -0.45 14.83
CA LEU A 88 -4.30 0.95 14.61
C LEU A 88 -3.47 1.50 15.79
N GLU A 89 -3.94 1.32 17.01
CA GLU A 89 -3.25 1.79 18.22
C GLU A 89 -1.86 1.16 18.36
N GLU A 90 -1.75 -0.16 18.17
CA GLU A 90 -0.47 -0.88 18.16
C GLU A 90 0.46 -0.37 17.07
N SER A 91 -0.07 -0.13 15.86
CA SER A 91 0.72 0.36 14.72
C SER A 91 1.25 1.78 14.97
N LEU A 92 0.45 2.69 15.51
CA LEU A 92 0.88 4.03 15.90
C LEU A 92 2.02 3.98 16.94
N GLN A 93 1.89 3.08 17.94
CA GLN A 93 2.92 2.88 18.95
C GLN A 93 4.22 2.34 18.36
N TRP A 94 4.18 1.30 17.51
CA TRP A 94 5.37 0.71 16.90
C TRP A 94 6.05 1.64 15.91
N MET A 95 5.26 2.43 15.19
CA MET A 95 5.76 3.41 14.24
C MET A 95 6.24 4.71 14.92
N GLN A 96 6.02 4.86 16.24
CA GLN A 96 6.41 6.04 17.03
C GLN A 96 5.87 7.35 16.43
N THR A 97 4.61 7.32 16.00
CA THR A 97 3.91 8.47 15.39
C THR A 97 2.51 8.59 15.98
N ASP A 98 1.95 9.78 15.98
CA ASP A 98 0.59 10.05 16.42
C ASP A 98 -0.46 9.91 15.29
N HIS A 99 0.00 9.87 14.03
CA HIS A 99 -0.88 9.72 12.88
C HIS A 99 -0.20 9.03 11.70
N PHE A 100 -1.02 8.47 10.81
CA PHE A 100 -0.66 8.07 9.46
C PHE A 100 -1.20 9.10 8.46
N ASP A 101 -0.52 9.28 7.34
CA ASP A 101 -1.09 10.04 6.23
C ASP A 101 -2.20 9.23 5.56
N LEU A 102 -1.99 7.93 5.38
CA LEU A 102 -2.98 7.02 4.81
C LEU A 102 -3.13 5.76 5.67
N TYR A 103 -4.36 5.43 6.04
CA TYR A 103 -4.67 4.15 6.66
C TYR A 103 -5.53 3.29 5.74
N GLN A 104 -5.13 2.02 5.50
CA GLN A 104 -5.70 1.19 4.46
C GLN A 104 -6.27 -0.13 5.01
N MET A 105 -7.43 -0.55 4.51
CA MET A 105 -7.91 -1.92 4.68
C MET A 105 -7.07 -2.84 3.81
N HIS A 106 -6.37 -3.81 4.42
CA HIS A 106 -5.42 -4.67 3.74
C HIS A 106 -6.12 -5.86 3.09
N ALA A 107 -5.96 -6.01 1.78
CA ALA A 107 -6.36 -7.20 1.01
C ALA A 107 -7.84 -7.60 1.19
N VAL A 108 -8.75 -6.67 1.02
CA VAL A 108 -10.20 -6.93 0.98
C VAL A 108 -10.50 -7.58 -0.38
N ASN A 109 -10.63 -8.91 -0.40
CA ASN A 109 -10.62 -9.69 -1.63
C ASN A 109 -11.91 -10.45 -1.93
N THR A 110 -12.80 -10.58 -0.94
CA THR A 110 -14.04 -11.35 -1.07
C THR A 110 -15.28 -10.49 -0.79
N ASN A 111 -16.43 -10.95 -1.23
CA ASN A 111 -17.69 -10.30 -0.91
C ASN A 111 -17.99 -10.35 0.59
N GLU A 112 -17.60 -11.42 1.29
CA GLU A 112 -17.71 -11.54 2.74
C GLU A 112 -16.86 -10.51 3.48
N ASP A 113 -15.59 -10.32 3.03
CA ASP A 113 -14.71 -9.25 3.52
C ASP A 113 -15.38 -7.88 3.35
N PHE A 114 -15.91 -7.60 2.15
CA PHE A 114 -16.61 -6.35 1.85
C PHE A 114 -17.78 -6.13 2.81
N ASP A 115 -18.69 -7.11 2.89
CA ASP A 115 -19.90 -7.00 3.72
C ASP A 115 -19.55 -6.81 5.20
N THR A 116 -18.48 -7.46 5.67
CA THR A 116 -17.99 -7.31 7.05
C THR A 116 -17.41 -5.92 7.30
N VAL A 117 -16.54 -5.42 6.42
CA VAL A 117 -15.83 -4.15 6.68
C VAL A 117 -16.73 -2.94 6.56
N VAL A 118 -17.77 -2.98 5.70
CA VAL A 118 -18.72 -1.86 5.52
C VAL A 118 -19.97 -1.97 6.39
N GLY A 119 -20.23 -3.16 6.93
CA GLY A 119 -21.41 -3.44 7.79
C GLY A 119 -21.29 -2.87 9.20
N PRO A 120 -22.35 -2.95 9.99
CA PRO A 120 -22.34 -2.51 11.39
C PRO A 120 -21.26 -3.24 12.21
N GLY A 121 -20.46 -2.49 12.97
CA GLY A 121 -19.33 -3.03 13.74
C GLY A 121 -18.13 -3.41 12.87
N GLY A 122 -18.13 -3.02 11.59
CA GLY A 122 -17.05 -3.25 10.63
C GLY A 122 -15.89 -2.26 10.79
N ALA A 123 -14.75 -2.60 10.17
CA ALA A 123 -13.54 -1.81 10.28
C ALA A 123 -13.71 -0.37 9.77
N LEU A 124 -14.62 -0.11 8.81
CA LEU A 124 -14.86 1.22 8.25
C LEU A 124 -15.24 2.24 9.32
N GLU A 125 -15.96 1.84 10.37
CA GLU A 125 -16.31 2.73 11.47
C GLU A 125 -15.05 3.34 12.12
N VAL A 126 -14.01 2.50 12.33
CA VAL A 126 -12.73 2.94 12.92
C VAL A 126 -11.95 3.84 11.98
N PHE A 127 -12.00 3.59 10.67
CA PHE A 127 -11.35 4.44 9.68
C PHE A 127 -11.92 5.86 9.67
N LEU A 128 -13.26 5.97 9.70
CA LEU A 128 -13.94 7.25 9.78
C LEU A 128 -13.69 7.97 11.12
N GLU A 129 -13.67 7.22 12.21
CA GLU A 129 -13.35 7.75 13.53
C GLU A 129 -11.89 8.22 13.62
N ALA A 130 -10.94 7.44 13.10
CA ALA A 130 -9.52 7.79 13.05
C ALA A 130 -9.28 9.07 12.23
N LYS A 131 -9.99 9.21 11.10
CA LYS A 131 -9.95 10.43 10.27
C LYS A 131 -10.51 11.63 11.03
N ALA A 132 -11.62 11.47 11.73
CA ALA A 132 -12.20 12.53 12.56
C ALA A 132 -11.32 12.95 13.75
N LYS A 133 -10.53 12.02 14.30
CA LYS A 133 -9.57 12.26 15.40
C LYS A 133 -8.21 12.77 14.94
N GLY A 134 -7.94 12.82 13.63
CA GLY A 134 -6.63 13.17 13.07
C GLY A 134 -5.58 12.07 13.20
N GLN A 135 -5.96 10.84 13.55
CA GLN A 135 -5.05 9.69 13.57
C GLN A 135 -4.74 9.15 12.17
N THR A 136 -5.52 9.54 11.17
CA THR A 136 -5.20 9.40 9.76
C THR A 136 -5.75 10.58 8.97
N ARG A 137 -5.02 11.01 7.94
CA ARG A 137 -5.47 12.09 7.05
C ARG A 137 -6.38 11.55 5.95
N TYR A 138 -6.00 10.41 5.39
CA TYR A 138 -6.68 9.75 4.28
C TYR A 138 -6.98 8.30 4.62
N ILE A 139 -8.02 7.75 4.01
CA ILE A 139 -8.41 6.35 4.16
C ILE A 139 -8.40 5.66 2.80
N GLY A 140 -7.99 4.40 2.77
CA GLY A 140 -7.92 3.63 1.54
C GLY A 140 -8.10 2.14 1.76
N PHE A 141 -7.93 1.39 0.71
CA PHE A 141 -7.93 -0.07 0.78
C PHE A 141 -6.96 -0.68 -0.24
N SER A 142 -6.59 -1.94 0.00
CA SER A 142 -5.93 -2.76 -1.01
C SER A 142 -6.76 -3.99 -1.35
N SER A 143 -6.68 -4.43 -2.58
CA SER A 143 -7.37 -5.63 -3.05
C SER A 143 -6.58 -6.37 -4.12
N HIS A 144 -6.84 -7.68 -4.24
CA HIS A 144 -6.41 -8.53 -5.33
C HIS A 144 -7.61 -9.12 -6.09
N SER A 145 -8.80 -8.57 -5.87
CA SER A 145 -10.04 -8.88 -6.58
C SER A 145 -10.55 -7.62 -7.27
N ALA A 146 -10.68 -7.65 -8.58
CA ALA A 146 -11.22 -6.51 -9.33
C ALA A 146 -12.69 -6.26 -8.98
N GLU A 147 -13.48 -7.31 -8.80
CA GLU A 147 -14.88 -7.24 -8.41
C GLU A 147 -15.05 -6.53 -7.06
N THR A 148 -14.33 -7.01 -6.04
CA THR A 148 -14.40 -6.44 -4.69
C THR A 148 -13.87 -5.01 -4.66
N ALA A 149 -12.78 -4.73 -5.41
CA ALA A 149 -12.23 -3.38 -5.52
C ALA A 149 -13.25 -2.40 -6.13
N LEU A 150 -13.95 -2.77 -7.19
CA LEU A 150 -14.98 -1.96 -7.81
C LEU A 150 -16.16 -1.71 -6.86
N ARG A 151 -16.61 -2.73 -6.11
CA ARG A 151 -17.64 -2.57 -5.08
C ARG A 151 -17.23 -1.57 -4.01
N LEU A 152 -15.98 -1.63 -3.51
CA LEU A 152 -15.45 -0.69 -2.50
C LEU A 152 -15.37 0.73 -3.05
N ILE A 153 -14.89 0.89 -4.29
CA ILE A 153 -14.83 2.20 -4.98
C ILE A 153 -16.24 2.80 -5.11
N GLU A 154 -17.25 1.97 -5.33
CA GLU A 154 -18.63 2.41 -5.51
C GLU A 154 -19.32 2.78 -4.20
N ALA A 155 -19.12 1.96 -3.17
CA ALA A 155 -19.89 2.01 -1.92
C ALA A 155 -19.32 3.00 -0.90
N VAL A 156 -18.03 3.29 -0.94
CA VAL A 156 -17.34 4.07 0.10
C VAL A 156 -16.51 5.19 -0.53
N GLY A 157 -16.50 6.34 0.12
CA GLY A 157 -15.67 7.50 -0.26
C GLY A 157 -14.21 7.33 0.19
N PHE A 158 -13.52 6.28 -0.28
CA PHE A 158 -12.09 6.11 -0.05
C PHE A 158 -11.27 7.13 -0.83
N ASP A 159 -10.16 7.58 -0.23
CA ASP A 159 -9.23 8.51 -0.86
C ASP A 159 -8.27 7.78 -1.84
N SER A 160 -8.04 6.46 -1.68
CA SER A 160 -7.16 5.68 -2.58
C SER A 160 -7.46 4.19 -2.65
N VAL A 161 -6.93 3.58 -3.70
CA VAL A 161 -6.83 2.14 -3.87
C VAL A 161 -5.38 1.73 -4.13
N LEU A 162 -4.91 0.68 -3.45
CA LEU A 162 -3.64 -0.01 -3.72
C LEU A 162 -3.95 -1.34 -4.41
N PHE A 163 -3.56 -1.48 -5.67
CA PHE A 163 -3.94 -2.59 -6.53
C PHE A 163 -2.76 -3.11 -7.37
N PRO A 164 -2.70 -4.42 -7.71
CA PRO A 164 -1.66 -4.93 -8.59
C PRO A 164 -1.74 -4.30 -9.98
N VAL A 165 -0.64 -3.67 -10.41
CA VAL A 165 -0.48 -3.13 -11.76
C VAL A 165 0.84 -3.63 -12.31
N SER A 166 0.78 -4.60 -13.21
CA SER A 166 1.94 -5.12 -13.92
C SER A 166 1.59 -5.40 -15.38
N TRP A 167 2.58 -5.40 -16.24
CA TRP A 167 2.38 -5.69 -17.66
C TRP A 167 1.67 -7.03 -17.90
N SER A 168 2.04 -8.07 -17.12
CA SER A 168 1.49 -9.41 -17.27
C SER A 168 0.01 -9.50 -16.91
N THR A 169 -0.41 -8.84 -15.82
CA THR A 169 -1.83 -8.81 -15.41
C THR A 169 -2.64 -7.88 -16.31
N TRP A 170 -2.07 -6.75 -16.69
CA TRP A 170 -2.76 -5.73 -17.47
C TRP A 170 -3.02 -6.17 -18.91
N LEU A 171 -1.98 -6.66 -19.60
CA LEU A 171 -2.08 -7.07 -21.02
C LEU A 171 -2.58 -8.51 -21.20
N GLY A 172 -2.16 -9.42 -20.30
CA GLY A 172 -2.47 -10.83 -20.44
C GLY A 172 -3.83 -11.23 -19.88
N ALA A 173 -4.20 -10.70 -18.72
CA ALA A 173 -5.42 -11.09 -18.01
C ALA A 173 -6.52 -10.03 -18.01
N GLY A 174 -6.27 -8.83 -18.54
CA GLY A 174 -7.21 -7.70 -18.43
C GLY A 174 -7.52 -7.33 -16.98
N PHE A 175 -6.59 -7.63 -16.05
CA PHE A 175 -6.76 -7.45 -14.63
C PHE A 175 -6.05 -6.16 -14.19
N GLY A 176 -6.82 -5.20 -13.73
CA GLY A 176 -6.33 -3.90 -13.25
C GLY A 176 -6.87 -2.69 -14.00
N PRO A 177 -6.96 -2.66 -15.34
CA PRO A 177 -7.40 -1.49 -16.09
C PRO A 177 -8.71 -0.90 -15.58
N GLN A 178 -9.72 -1.75 -15.34
CA GLN A 178 -11.05 -1.33 -14.88
C GLN A 178 -11.03 -0.72 -13.48
N VAL A 179 -10.18 -1.24 -12.58
CA VAL A 179 -10.06 -0.71 -11.21
C VAL A 179 -9.37 0.65 -11.23
N VAL A 180 -8.29 0.79 -12.01
CA VAL A 180 -7.56 2.05 -12.17
C VAL A 180 -8.44 3.11 -12.82
N ALA A 181 -9.21 2.76 -13.85
CA ALA A 181 -10.14 3.68 -14.52
C ALA A 181 -11.27 4.14 -13.57
N ALA A 182 -11.86 3.22 -12.80
CA ALA A 182 -12.90 3.56 -11.84
C ALA A 182 -12.39 4.49 -10.71
N ALA A 183 -11.19 4.20 -10.19
CA ALA A 183 -10.55 5.04 -9.19
C ALA A 183 -10.20 6.42 -9.75
N GLN A 184 -9.70 6.49 -10.98
CA GLN A 184 -9.41 7.75 -11.67
C GLN A 184 -10.67 8.61 -11.85
N ALA A 185 -11.78 8.02 -12.28
CA ALA A 185 -13.04 8.72 -12.47
C ALA A 185 -13.58 9.33 -11.17
N ARG A 186 -13.17 8.82 -10.02
CA ARG A 186 -13.54 9.35 -8.69
C ARG A 186 -12.46 10.23 -8.04
N GLY A 187 -11.38 10.53 -8.76
CA GLY A 187 -10.29 11.34 -8.25
C GLY A 187 -9.50 10.68 -7.12
N MET A 188 -9.53 9.35 -7.02
CA MET A 188 -8.80 8.60 -5.99
C MET A 188 -7.31 8.49 -6.32
N GLY A 189 -6.47 8.43 -5.29
CA GLY A 189 -5.08 7.98 -5.39
C GLY A 189 -5.01 6.53 -5.90
N ARG A 190 -4.15 6.29 -6.89
CA ARG A 190 -3.97 4.98 -7.52
C ARG A 190 -2.57 4.49 -7.24
N LEU A 191 -2.46 3.63 -6.23
CA LEU A 191 -1.19 3.09 -5.76
C LEU A 191 -0.99 1.71 -6.38
N ALA A 192 0.14 1.53 -7.08
CA ALA A 192 0.47 0.28 -7.75
C ALA A 192 1.33 -0.61 -6.87
N LEU A 193 1.00 -1.88 -6.82
CA LEU A 193 1.87 -2.88 -6.22
C LEU A 193 2.24 -3.95 -7.26
N LYS A 194 3.38 -4.63 -7.02
CA LYS A 194 3.87 -5.73 -7.85
C LYS A 194 4.19 -5.33 -9.30
N GLY A 195 4.62 -4.10 -9.54
CA GLY A 195 4.90 -3.57 -10.89
C GLY A 195 5.90 -4.38 -11.70
N MET A 196 6.82 -5.09 -11.05
CA MET A 196 7.79 -5.99 -11.68
C MET A 196 7.46 -7.48 -11.44
N ALA A 197 6.20 -7.83 -11.20
CA ALA A 197 5.80 -9.23 -11.10
C ALA A 197 5.74 -9.88 -12.47
N TYR A 198 6.39 -11.04 -12.61
CA TYR A 198 6.23 -11.91 -13.78
C TYR A 198 4.94 -12.72 -13.69
N GLY A 199 4.63 -13.27 -12.50
CA GLY A 199 3.44 -14.07 -12.29
C GLY A 199 3.25 -14.50 -10.84
N LYS A 200 2.30 -15.39 -10.62
CA LYS A 200 2.11 -16.04 -9.31
C LYS A 200 3.27 -17.01 -9.06
N LEU A 201 3.73 -17.05 -7.81
CA LEU A 201 4.61 -18.13 -7.38
C LEU A 201 3.83 -19.45 -7.48
N GLN A 202 4.41 -20.44 -8.16
CA GLN A 202 3.76 -21.73 -8.33
C GLN A 202 3.73 -22.49 -7.00
N GLU A 203 2.71 -23.31 -6.79
CA GLU A 203 2.61 -24.15 -5.60
C GLU A 203 3.81 -25.10 -5.52
N GLY A 204 4.47 -25.13 -4.35
CA GLY A 204 5.68 -25.92 -4.14
C GLY A 204 6.98 -25.32 -4.70
N ALA A 205 6.93 -24.15 -5.37
CA ALA A 205 8.14 -23.49 -5.83
C ALA A 205 8.96 -22.95 -4.65
N GLU A 206 10.28 -23.10 -4.75
CA GLU A 206 11.21 -22.54 -3.79
C GLU A 206 11.17 -21.00 -3.83
N LYS A 207 11.05 -20.37 -2.66
CA LYS A 207 11.12 -18.92 -2.53
C LYS A 207 12.57 -18.45 -2.61
N LYS A 208 13.02 -18.05 -3.79
CA LYS A 208 14.34 -17.44 -3.98
C LYS A 208 14.52 -16.15 -3.15
N TRP A 209 13.46 -15.35 -3.02
CA TRP A 209 13.47 -14.09 -2.29
C TRP A 209 12.50 -14.14 -1.11
N SER A 210 13.02 -14.14 0.10
CA SER A 210 12.23 -14.34 1.32
C SER A 210 11.15 -13.28 1.54
N LYS A 211 11.36 -12.08 1.02
CA LYS A 211 10.44 -10.91 1.11
C LYS A 211 9.50 -10.78 -0.10
N CYS A 212 9.48 -11.77 -1.01
CA CYS A 212 8.67 -11.75 -2.22
C CYS A 212 7.67 -12.92 -2.24
N TRP A 213 6.39 -12.63 -2.49
CA TRP A 213 5.27 -13.61 -2.55
C TRP A 213 4.79 -13.88 -3.97
N TYR A 214 5.52 -13.44 -4.97
CA TYR A 214 5.25 -13.64 -6.39
C TYR A 214 6.55 -13.98 -7.11
N GLN A 215 6.47 -14.42 -8.35
CA GLN A 215 7.65 -14.60 -9.20
C GLN A 215 8.07 -13.22 -9.73
N PRO A 216 9.22 -12.67 -9.30
CA PRO A 216 9.72 -11.41 -9.84
C PRO A 216 10.34 -11.62 -11.22
N ILE A 217 10.49 -10.53 -11.97
CA ILE A 217 11.30 -10.50 -13.18
C ILE A 217 12.76 -10.43 -12.75
N GLU A 218 13.58 -11.39 -13.21
CA GLU A 218 15.00 -11.47 -12.86
C GLU A 218 15.93 -10.92 -13.95
N ASP A 219 15.48 -10.92 -15.20
CA ASP A 219 16.22 -10.31 -16.31
C ASP A 219 16.17 -8.78 -16.19
N PRO A 220 17.33 -8.09 -16.11
CA PRO A 220 17.37 -6.64 -15.89
C PRO A 220 16.70 -5.83 -16.98
N ALA A 221 16.84 -6.25 -18.24
CA ALA A 221 16.25 -5.52 -19.37
C ALA A 221 14.73 -5.65 -19.37
N LEU A 222 14.22 -6.84 -19.07
CA LEU A 222 12.78 -7.08 -18.92
C LEU A 222 12.22 -6.37 -17.68
N ALA A 223 12.97 -6.32 -16.58
CA ALA A 223 12.59 -5.60 -15.36
C ALA A 223 12.46 -4.09 -15.61
N GLU A 224 13.39 -3.51 -16.38
CA GLU A 224 13.32 -2.11 -16.79
C GLU A 224 12.06 -1.83 -17.63
N LEU A 225 11.79 -2.67 -18.62
CA LEU A 225 10.59 -2.54 -19.45
C LEU A 225 9.30 -2.68 -18.64
N ALA A 226 9.25 -3.63 -17.72
CA ALA A 226 8.10 -3.84 -16.84
C ALA A 226 7.86 -2.64 -15.90
N LEU A 227 8.92 -2.08 -15.33
CA LEU A 227 8.83 -0.88 -14.51
C LEU A 227 8.34 0.32 -15.32
N ARG A 228 8.92 0.55 -16.50
CA ARG A 228 8.48 1.61 -17.43
C ARG A 228 7.02 1.45 -17.82
N PHE A 229 6.58 0.21 -18.11
CA PHE A 229 5.18 -0.08 -18.39
C PHE A 229 4.28 0.32 -17.22
N THR A 230 4.59 -0.12 -16.01
CA THR A 230 3.80 0.20 -14.81
C THR A 230 3.73 1.71 -14.59
N LEU A 231 4.87 2.40 -14.68
CA LEU A 231 4.95 3.85 -14.49
C LEU A 231 4.29 4.65 -15.62
N SER A 232 4.08 4.05 -16.80
CA SER A 232 3.33 4.68 -17.91
C SER A 232 1.81 4.59 -17.73
N GLN A 233 1.32 3.78 -16.80
CA GLN A 233 -0.10 3.72 -16.50
C GLN A 233 -0.56 4.94 -15.68
N PRO A 234 -1.86 5.26 -15.67
CA PRO A 234 -2.40 6.40 -14.91
C PRO A 234 -2.45 6.10 -13.41
N ILE A 235 -1.30 5.87 -12.81
CA ILE A 235 -1.09 5.62 -11.38
C ILE A 235 -0.43 6.81 -10.70
N THR A 236 -0.56 6.88 -9.37
CA THR A 236 0.12 7.87 -8.54
C THR A 236 1.54 7.41 -8.20
N ALA A 237 1.68 6.20 -7.67
CA ALA A 237 2.94 5.62 -7.23
C ALA A 237 2.91 4.09 -7.38
#